data_7918b1793beb37b363ab67815eaa4b46
#
_entry.id   7918b1793beb37b363ab67815eaa4b46
#
_cell.length_a   1.000
_cell.length_b   1.000
_cell.length_c   1.000
_cell.angle_alpha   90.00
_cell.angle_beta   90.00
_cell.angle_gamma   90.00
#
_symmetry.space_group_name_H-M   'P 1'
#
loop_
_entity.id
_entity.type
_entity.pdbx_description
1 polymer ?
#
loop_
_entity_poly.entity_id
_entity_poly.type
_entity_poly.pdbx_seq_one_letter_code
_entity_poly.pdbx_strand_id
1 'polypeptide(L)'
;EMCIRDSTGAVNVLKGAGTIVTQRSSVSWINPTGSPALATAGSGDALSGMIGAMFAQHFELMDCVLSAVYLHGAAVEGLNSSVLAGDIAPLASTRLEELRASYQRHFHPLKEEEKTIEWEDS
;
A
#
# COMPACT_ATOMS: atom_id res chain seq x y z
N GLU A 1 0.27 5.81 21.66
CA GLU A 1 -0.27 5.81 20.29
C GLU A 1 -1.75 5.54 20.22
N MET A 2 -2.27 4.61 21.00
CA MET A 2 -3.70 4.39 21.16
C MET A 2 -4.42 5.68 21.55
N CYS A 3 -3.80 6.48 22.44
CA CYS A 3 -4.34 7.77 22.85
C CYS A 3 -4.35 8.80 21.71
N ILE A 4 -3.30 8.84 20.89
CA ILE A 4 -3.26 9.74 19.72
C ILE A 4 -4.32 9.36 18.72
N ARG A 5 -4.45 8.07 18.40
CA ARG A 5 -5.49 7.55 17.54
C ARG A 5 -6.89 7.96 18.00
N ASP A 6 -7.18 7.74 19.28
CA ASP A 6 -8.52 7.97 19.84
C ASP A 6 -8.86 9.45 19.97
N SER A 7 -7.85 10.32 20.17
CA SER A 7 -8.06 11.75 20.32
C SER A 7 -8.13 12.52 19.01
N THR A 8 -7.44 12.08 17.96
CA THR A 8 -7.35 12.82 16.69
C THR A 8 -8.31 12.34 15.61
N GLY A 9 -8.75 11.09 15.66
CA GLY A 9 -9.51 10.46 14.57
C GLY A 9 -8.72 10.23 13.28
N ALA A 10 -7.45 10.57 13.27
CA ALA A 10 -6.59 10.42 12.11
C ALA A 10 -6.17 8.97 11.88
N VAL A 11 -5.77 8.66 10.65
CA VAL A 11 -5.06 7.42 10.35
C VAL A 11 -3.62 7.57 10.84
N ASN A 12 -3.19 6.69 11.72
CA ASN A 12 -1.86 6.72 12.31
C ASN A 12 -1.03 5.58 11.76
N VAL A 13 0.20 5.88 11.37
CA VAL A 13 1.17 4.91 10.86
C VAL A 13 2.36 4.88 11.80
N LEU A 14 2.49 3.78 12.55
CA LEU A 14 3.63 3.53 13.39
C LEU A 14 4.65 2.70 12.63
N LYS A 15 5.73 3.33 12.22
CA LYS A 15 6.79 2.71 11.43
C LYS A 15 7.74 1.92 12.31
N GLY A 16 8.24 0.81 11.77
CA GLY A 16 9.17 -0.08 12.43
C GLY A 16 9.13 -1.47 11.83
N ALA A 17 9.77 -2.44 12.49
CA ALA A 17 9.59 -3.84 12.15
C ALA A 17 8.12 -4.22 12.41
N GLY A 18 7.35 -4.49 11.35
CA GLY A 18 5.91 -4.68 11.46
C GLY A 18 5.18 -3.33 11.64
N THR A 19 5.23 -2.48 10.62
CA THR A 19 4.51 -1.21 10.62
C THR A 19 3.03 -1.40 10.96
N ILE A 20 2.54 -0.63 11.91
CA ILE A 20 1.15 -0.69 12.36
C ILE A 20 0.38 0.50 11.79
N VAL A 21 -0.76 0.21 11.18
CA VAL A 21 -1.72 1.21 10.71
C VAL A 21 -2.97 1.12 11.56
N THR A 22 -3.42 2.22 12.11
CA THR A 22 -4.59 2.26 12.97
C THR A 22 -5.38 3.54 12.80
N GLN A 23 -6.68 3.45 13.02
CA GLN A 23 -7.60 4.59 13.02
C GLN A 23 -8.62 4.38 14.14
N ARG A 24 -9.17 5.50 14.65
CA ARG A 24 -10.21 5.46 15.67
C ARG A 24 -11.37 4.56 15.25
N SER A 25 -11.84 3.72 16.17
CA SER A 25 -12.98 2.80 15.97
C SER A 25 -12.80 1.79 14.83
N SER A 26 -11.57 1.58 14.41
CA SER A 26 -11.20 0.66 13.34
C SER A 26 -10.29 -0.44 13.85
N VAL A 27 -10.22 -1.53 13.10
CA VAL A 27 -9.26 -2.60 13.33
C VAL A 27 -7.84 -2.06 13.07
N SER A 28 -6.88 -2.44 13.90
CA SER A 28 -5.47 -2.16 13.65
C SER A 28 -4.90 -3.19 12.69
N TRP A 29 -4.06 -2.72 11.78
CA TRP A 29 -3.43 -3.54 10.74
C TRP A 29 -1.93 -3.60 10.98
N ILE A 30 -1.36 -4.80 10.88
CA ILE A 30 0.08 -5.00 10.95
C ILE A 30 0.56 -5.34 9.54
N ASN A 31 1.49 -4.54 9.02
CA ASN A 31 2.03 -4.78 7.68
C ASN A 31 3.05 -5.93 7.72
N PRO A 32 2.86 -6.99 6.91
CA PRO A 32 3.76 -8.13 6.88
C PRO A 32 4.99 -7.93 5.99
N THR A 33 5.04 -6.86 5.21
CA THR A 33 6.11 -6.63 4.24
C THR A 33 7.23 -5.78 4.81
N GLY A 34 8.39 -5.84 4.19
CA GLY A 34 9.54 -5.02 4.53
C GLY A 34 10.82 -5.83 4.72
N SER A 35 11.93 -5.11 4.82
CA SER A 35 13.23 -5.65 5.15
C SER A 35 14.07 -4.59 5.86
N PRO A 36 15.21 -4.97 6.48
CA PRO A 36 16.15 -4.00 7.05
C PRO A 36 16.67 -2.96 6.06
N ALA A 37 16.56 -3.23 4.76
CA ALA A 37 16.92 -2.26 3.71
C ALA A 37 16.13 -0.95 3.79
N LEU A 38 14.94 -0.95 4.41
CA LEU A 38 14.16 0.27 4.67
C LEU A 38 14.77 1.19 5.73
N ALA A 39 15.75 0.73 6.49
CA ALA A 39 16.45 1.56 7.47
C ALA A 39 17.43 2.52 6.78
N THR A 40 16.92 3.34 5.89
CA THR A 40 17.67 4.36 5.15
C THR A 40 17.02 5.72 5.33
N ALA A 41 17.85 6.77 5.33
CA ALA A 41 17.34 8.14 5.45
C ALA A 41 16.40 8.47 4.29
N GLY A 42 15.26 9.09 4.59
CA GLY A 42 14.29 9.47 3.58
C GLY A 42 13.28 8.39 3.19
N SER A 43 13.39 7.16 3.71
CA SER A 43 12.42 6.11 3.40
C SER A 43 10.99 6.47 3.85
N GLY A 44 10.87 7.21 4.96
CA GLY A 44 9.59 7.71 5.44
C GLY A 44 9.00 8.78 4.54
N ASP A 45 9.83 9.63 3.96
CA ASP A 45 9.40 10.65 3.00
C ASP A 45 8.91 9.99 1.71
N ALA A 46 9.57 8.94 1.26
CA ALA A 46 9.12 8.13 0.14
C ALA A 46 7.72 7.53 0.40
N LEU A 47 7.50 6.98 1.59
CA LEU A 47 6.20 6.46 2.00
C LEU A 47 5.13 7.55 1.99
N SER A 48 5.42 8.72 2.53
CA SER A 48 4.49 9.85 2.54
C SER A 48 4.12 10.29 1.14
N GLY A 49 5.08 10.33 0.23
CA GLY A 49 4.85 10.61 -1.18
C GLY A 49 3.95 9.58 -1.86
N MET A 50 4.15 8.30 -1.57
CA MET A 50 3.32 7.21 -2.09
C MET A 50 1.87 7.32 -1.60
N ILE A 51 1.67 7.60 -0.32
CA ILE A 51 0.33 7.82 0.26
C ILE A 51 -0.35 9.01 -0.44
N GLY A 52 0.35 10.13 -0.57
CA GLY A 52 -0.16 11.32 -1.23
C GLY A 52 -0.54 11.08 -2.69
N ALA A 53 0.29 10.35 -3.43
CA ALA A 53 0.03 9.99 -4.82
C ALA A 53 -1.23 9.13 -4.99
N MET A 54 -1.43 8.15 -4.10
CA MET A 54 -2.63 7.32 -4.11
C MET A 54 -3.88 8.11 -3.72
N PHE A 55 -3.76 8.96 -2.71
CA PHE A 55 -4.87 9.81 -2.26
C PHE A 55 -5.29 10.80 -3.35
N ALA A 56 -4.35 11.32 -4.12
CA ALA A 56 -4.64 12.21 -5.26
C ALA A 56 -5.46 11.52 -6.37
N GLN A 57 -5.49 10.20 -6.41
CA GLN A 57 -6.31 9.43 -7.34
C GLN A 57 -7.73 9.17 -6.83
N HIS A 58 -8.14 9.84 -5.75
CA HIS A 58 -9.48 9.77 -5.15
C HIS A 58 -9.85 8.41 -4.53
N PHE A 59 -8.85 7.62 -4.12
CA PHE A 59 -9.10 6.44 -3.30
C PHE A 59 -9.39 6.85 -1.85
N GLU A 60 -10.08 5.97 -1.12
CA GLU A 60 -10.33 6.18 0.29
C GLU A 60 -9.00 6.20 1.07
N LEU A 61 -8.90 7.08 2.08
CA LEU A 61 -7.65 7.32 2.81
C LEU A 61 -7.07 6.05 3.44
N MET A 62 -7.88 5.22 4.09
CA MET A 62 -7.39 3.99 4.71
C MET A 62 -6.83 3.03 3.65
N ASP A 63 -7.48 2.89 2.51
CA ASP A 63 -7.01 2.06 1.41
C ASP A 63 -5.69 2.59 0.82
N CYS A 64 -5.56 3.90 0.70
CA CYS A 64 -4.31 4.54 0.27
C CYS A 64 -3.17 4.21 1.22
N VAL A 65 -3.40 4.34 2.52
CA VAL A 65 -2.37 4.11 3.55
C VAL A 65 -1.97 2.64 3.57
N LEU A 66 -2.92 1.72 3.62
CA LEU A 66 -2.65 0.29 3.66
C LEU A 66 -1.90 -0.19 2.41
N SER A 67 -2.34 0.26 1.24
CA SER A 67 -1.70 -0.10 -0.03
C SER A 67 -0.29 0.47 -0.14
N ALA A 68 -0.09 1.72 0.24
CA ALA A 68 1.22 2.37 0.21
C ALA A 68 2.20 1.71 1.19
N VAL A 69 1.76 1.42 2.41
CA VAL A 69 2.59 0.73 3.41
C VAL A 69 3.00 -0.66 2.93
N TYR A 70 2.07 -1.41 2.36
CA TYR A 70 2.36 -2.73 1.79
C TYR A 70 3.38 -2.64 0.65
N LEU A 71 3.14 -1.78 -0.33
CA LEU A 71 4.04 -1.62 -1.49
C LEU A 71 5.41 -1.08 -1.10
N HIS A 72 5.48 -0.17 -0.16
CA HIS A 72 6.72 0.36 0.38
C HIS A 72 7.59 -0.74 0.99
N GLY A 73 6.99 -1.64 1.76
CA GLY A 73 7.69 -2.80 2.30
C GLY A 73 8.03 -3.83 1.23
N ALA A 74 7.08 -4.15 0.36
CA ALA A 74 7.25 -5.15 -0.70
C ALA A 74 8.33 -4.74 -1.73
N ALA A 75 8.51 -3.45 -1.94
CA ALA A 75 9.52 -2.92 -2.87
C ALA A 75 10.94 -3.41 -2.55
N VAL A 76 11.24 -3.64 -1.28
CA VAL A 76 12.58 -4.00 -0.79
C VAL A 76 12.68 -5.43 -0.27
N GLU A 77 11.62 -6.22 -0.39
CA GLU A 77 11.68 -7.63 0.01
C GLU A 77 12.72 -8.39 -0.80
N GLY A 78 13.49 -9.22 -0.10
CA GLY A 78 14.58 -9.98 -0.71
C GLY A 78 15.85 -9.20 -0.94
N LEU A 79 15.87 -7.90 -0.70
CA LEU A 79 17.07 -7.07 -0.80
C LEU A 79 17.81 -7.09 0.53
N ASN A 80 19.06 -7.52 0.49
CA ASN A 80 19.94 -7.59 1.67
C ASN A 80 20.93 -6.43 1.76
N SER A 81 20.91 -5.54 0.76
CA SER A 81 21.81 -4.40 0.67
C SER A 81 21.06 -3.09 0.94
N SER A 82 21.83 -2.07 1.24
CA SER A 82 21.29 -0.72 1.40
C SER A 82 20.61 -0.25 0.12
N VAL A 83 19.42 0.29 0.30
CA VAL A 83 18.60 0.90 -0.77
C VAL A 83 18.57 2.40 -0.50
N LEU A 84 18.70 3.21 -1.52
CA LEU A 84 18.50 4.65 -1.38
C LEU A 84 17.01 4.95 -1.38
N ALA A 85 16.60 6.00 -0.66
CA ALA A 85 15.20 6.40 -0.60
C ALA A 85 14.59 6.66 -1.99
N GLY A 86 15.37 7.20 -2.92
CA GLY A 86 14.96 7.44 -4.30
C GLY A 86 14.70 6.17 -5.13
N ASP A 87 15.19 5.02 -4.68
CA ASP A 87 14.97 3.74 -5.37
C ASP A 87 13.65 3.09 -4.99
N ILE A 88 13.05 3.48 -3.87
CA ILE A 88 11.88 2.81 -3.31
C ILE A 88 10.67 2.97 -4.23
N ALA A 89 10.38 4.15 -4.73
CA ALA A 89 9.23 4.38 -5.60
C ALA A 89 9.31 3.61 -6.93
N PRO A 90 10.43 3.61 -7.66
CA PRO A 90 10.60 2.74 -8.83
C PRO A 90 10.44 1.25 -8.53
N LEU A 91 11.01 0.77 -7.43
CA LEU A 91 10.86 -0.62 -7.00
C LEU A 91 9.40 -0.96 -6.64
N ALA A 92 8.71 -0.05 -5.97
CA ALA A 92 7.28 -0.20 -5.66
C ALA A 92 6.42 -0.25 -6.92
N SER A 93 6.74 0.55 -7.93
CA SER A 93 6.04 0.52 -9.23
C SER A 93 6.21 -0.82 -9.91
N THR A 94 7.42 -1.37 -9.93
CA THR A 94 7.69 -2.70 -10.48
C THR A 94 6.88 -3.77 -9.75
N ARG A 95 6.86 -3.70 -8.43
CA ARG A 95 6.10 -4.65 -7.61
C ARG A 95 4.61 -4.57 -7.86
N LEU A 96 4.09 -3.36 -8.04
CA LEU A 96 2.67 -3.15 -8.38
C LEU A 96 2.30 -3.79 -9.72
N GLU A 97 3.16 -3.64 -10.73
CA GLU A 97 2.94 -4.28 -12.03
C GLU A 97 2.95 -5.82 -11.94
N GLU A 98 3.84 -6.38 -11.15
CA GLU A 98 3.86 -7.83 -10.87
C GLU A 98 2.56 -8.30 -10.22
N LEU A 99 2.06 -7.56 -9.23
CA LEU A 99 0.80 -7.87 -8.56
C LEU A 99 -0.40 -7.77 -9.50
N ARG A 100 -0.44 -6.75 -10.35
CA ARG A 100 -1.48 -6.60 -11.38
C ARG A 100 -1.47 -7.76 -12.36
N ALA A 101 -0.31 -8.14 -12.85
CA ALA A 101 -0.16 -9.27 -13.77
C ALA A 101 -0.59 -10.59 -13.11
N SER A 102 -0.26 -10.79 -11.84
CA SER A 102 -0.69 -11.94 -11.08
C SER A 102 -2.21 -11.98 -10.91
N TYR A 103 -2.81 -10.85 -10.58
CA TYR A 103 -4.27 -10.73 -10.45
C TYR A 103 -4.97 -11.09 -11.77
N GLN A 104 -4.51 -10.56 -12.88
CA GLN A 104 -5.09 -10.83 -14.21
C GLN A 104 -5.02 -12.30 -14.60
N ARG A 105 -3.96 -13.01 -14.17
CA ARG A 105 -3.84 -14.45 -14.43
C ARG A 105 -4.80 -15.31 -13.61
N HIS A 106 -5.10 -14.90 -12.39
CA HIS A 106 -5.93 -15.68 -11.46
C HIS A 106 -7.41 -15.31 -11.49
N PHE A 107 -7.71 -14.07 -11.83
CA PHE A 107 -9.06 -13.55 -11.86
C PHE A 107 -9.40 -13.12 -13.29
N HIS A 108 -10.01 -14.04 -14.04
CA HIS A 108 -10.48 -13.71 -15.39
C HIS A 108 -11.51 -12.59 -15.32
N PRO A 109 -11.37 -11.56 -16.16
CA PRO A 109 -12.47 -10.61 -16.33
C PRO A 109 -13.71 -11.37 -16.82
N LEU A 110 -14.87 -10.92 -16.43
CA LEU A 110 -16.14 -11.44 -16.95
C LEU A 110 -16.07 -11.49 -18.47
N LYS A 111 -16.56 -12.59 -19.04
CA LYS A 111 -16.60 -12.73 -20.49
C LYS A 111 -17.41 -11.59 -21.08
N GLU A 112 -17.09 -11.18 -22.28
CA GLU A 112 -17.81 -10.13 -23.00
C GLU A 112 -19.32 -10.37 -23.04
N GLU A 113 -19.73 -11.60 -23.19
CA GLU A 113 -21.12 -12.05 -23.18
C GLU A 113 -21.83 -11.74 -21.86
N GLU A 114 -21.16 -11.98 -20.73
CA GLU A 114 -21.70 -11.68 -19.39
C GLU A 114 -21.84 -10.17 -19.15
N LYS A 115 -20.91 -9.40 -19.66
CA LYS A 115 -20.99 -7.93 -19.58
C LYS A 115 -22.16 -7.36 -20.38
N THR A 116 -22.42 -7.94 -21.55
CA THR A 116 -23.53 -7.51 -22.42
C THR A 116 -24.88 -7.77 -21.76
N ILE A 117 -25.04 -8.92 -21.08
CA ILE A 117 -26.28 -9.28 -20.36
C ILE A 117 -26.58 -8.29 -19.23
N GLU A 118 -25.57 -7.86 -18.46
CA GLU A 118 -25.74 -6.88 -17.38
C GLU A 118 -26.23 -5.52 -17.87
N TRP A 119 -25.84 -5.13 -19.07
CA TRP A 119 -26.23 -3.82 -19.64
C TRP A 119 -27.61 -3.83 -20.32
N GLU A 120 -28.07 -4.99 -20.78
CA GLU A 120 -29.38 -5.14 -21.41
C GLU A 120 -30.53 -5.03 -20.40
N ASP A 121 -30.29 -5.35 -19.12
CA ASP A 121 -31.27 -5.28 -18.04
C ASP A 121 -31.38 -3.88 -17.41
N SER A 122 -30.58 -2.95 -17.82
CA SER A 122 -30.59 -1.59 -17.35
C SER A 122 -31.27 -0.64 -18.33
#